data_e2f4f5832d8e6492bde0e5b33186fd53
#
_entry.id   e2f4f5832d8e6492bde0e5b33186fd53
#
_cell.length_a   1.000
_cell.length_b   1.000
_cell.length_c   1.000
_cell.angle_alpha   90.00
_cell.angle_beta   90.00
_cell.angle_gamma   90.00
#
_symmetry.space_group_name_H-M   'P 1'
#
loop_
_entity.id
_entity.type
_entity.pdbx_description
1 polymer ?
#
loop_
_entity_poly.entity_id
_entity_poly.type
_entity_poly.pdbx_seq_one_letter_code
_entity_poly.pdbx_strand_id
1 'polypeptide(L)'
;MNRKVTVVGAGNVGATLAQRIADRELADVVLIDIIEGMPQGKGLDIMEATPVEGSDSRVIGTNDYKDTAGSEIVIITAGIARKPGMSRDDLLNTNYQIVKTCTENAAKHSPNAILMVVSNPLDAMCQVAFKVSGFPKRRVFGMAGVLDSARMRTFIAMELGVSVENTHAFVLGGHGDTMVPLPRYSTVSGVPITELLPADRIEAIVKRTAGGGAEIVSLLKTGSAYYAPSASTAEMVAAVLKDKHKVLPCCCYLEGEFGIKDLYVGVPAQLGAVGIEKIWEIKLTDQERATLHKSADAVRELVSIMKL
;
A
#
# COMPACT_ATOMS: atom_id res chain seq x y z
N MET A 1 23.90 -0.46 14.44
CA MET A 1 23.33 -1.41 13.46
C MET A 1 22.34 -0.62 12.62
N ASN A 2 22.49 -0.63 11.31
CA ASN A 2 21.51 0.00 10.45
C ASN A 2 20.19 -0.78 10.55
N ARG A 3 19.07 -0.05 10.49
CA ARG A 3 17.74 -0.65 10.38
C ARG A 3 17.67 -1.52 9.14
N LYS A 4 16.92 -2.61 9.18
CA LYS A 4 16.75 -3.52 8.03
C LYS A 4 15.29 -3.59 7.60
N VAL A 5 15.07 -3.44 6.30
CA VAL A 5 13.77 -3.62 5.65
C VAL A 5 13.87 -4.70 4.60
N THR A 6 12.94 -5.65 4.58
CA THR A 6 12.84 -6.64 3.52
C THR A 6 11.71 -6.25 2.55
N VAL A 7 12.00 -6.30 1.26
CA VAL A 7 11.02 -6.17 0.18
C VAL A 7 10.89 -7.52 -0.53
N VAL A 8 9.73 -8.15 -0.40
CA VAL A 8 9.42 -9.46 -1.02
C VAL A 8 8.74 -9.22 -2.36
N GLY A 9 9.41 -9.65 -3.42
CA GLY A 9 9.04 -9.39 -4.81
C GLY A 9 9.96 -8.33 -5.44
N ALA A 10 10.85 -8.76 -6.35
CA ALA A 10 11.76 -7.88 -7.08
C ALA A 10 11.19 -7.39 -8.44
N GLY A 11 9.87 -7.38 -8.56
CA GLY A 11 9.19 -6.76 -9.70
C GLY A 11 9.38 -5.23 -9.73
N ASN A 12 8.66 -4.55 -10.62
CA ASN A 12 8.81 -3.10 -10.77
C ASN A 12 8.48 -2.33 -9.49
N VAL A 13 7.39 -2.70 -8.78
CA VAL A 13 7.02 -2.05 -7.52
C VAL A 13 8.09 -2.26 -6.45
N GLY A 14 8.50 -3.54 -6.24
CA GLY A 14 9.44 -3.86 -5.17
C GLY A 14 10.83 -3.27 -5.40
N ALA A 15 11.38 -3.37 -6.61
CA ALA A 15 12.69 -2.78 -6.92
C ALA A 15 12.69 -1.25 -6.79
N THR A 16 11.65 -0.58 -7.31
CA THR A 16 11.52 0.88 -7.16
C THR A 16 11.33 1.29 -5.69
N LEU A 17 10.65 0.45 -4.90
CA LEU A 17 10.54 0.67 -3.46
C LEU A 17 11.87 0.50 -2.75
N ALA A 18 12.63 -0.54 -3.07
CA ALA A 18 13.98 -0.79 -2.53
C ALA A 18 14.88 0.42 -2.79
N GLN A 19 14.91 0.91 -4.02
CA GLN A 19 15.62 2.13 -4.39
C GLN A 19 15.19 3.32 -3.55
N ARG A 20 13.87 3.60 -3.44
CA ARG A 20 13.36 4.76 -2.67
C ARG A 20 13.69 4.69 -1.18
N ILE A 21 13.78 3.49 -0.60
CA ILE A 21 14.20 3.30 0.79
C ILE A 21 15.69 3.61 0.92
N ALA A 22 16.50 3.12 -0.01
CA ALA A 22 17.95 3.36 -0.05
C ALA A 22 18.29 4.84 -0.28
N ASP A 23 17.77 5.46 -1.34
CA ASP A 23 18.02 6.87 -1.68
C ASP A 23 17.67 7.85 -0.55
N ARG A 24 16.70 7.48 0.30
CA ARG A 24 16.27 8.29 1.46
C ARG A 24 16.97 7.91 2.76
N GLU A 25 17.92 7.00 2.71
CA GLU A 25 18.64 6.46 3.87
C GLU A 25 17.72 6.03 5.02
N LEU A 26 16.59 5.40 4.66
CA LEU A 26 15.63 4.94 5.67
C LEU A 26 16.10 3.68 6.38
N ALA A 27 16.72 2.75 5.63
CA ALA A 27 17.22 1.46 6.13
C ALA A 27 18.10 0.76 5.09
N ASP A 28 18.86 -0.22 5.51
CA ASP A 28 19.40 -1.25 4.63
C ASP A 28 18.27 -2.12 4.10
N VAL A 29 18.33 -2.54 2.83
CA VAL A 29 17.25 -3.27 2.15
C VAL A 29 17.70 -4.66 1.73
N VAL A 30 16.88 -5.66 2.03
CA VAL A 30 16.97 -6.99 1.44
C VAL A 30 15.84 -7.11 0.41
N LEU A 31 16.22 -7.21 -0.86
CA LEU A 31 15.30 -7.41 -1.98
C LEU A 31 15.27 -8.90 -2.31
N ILE A 32 14.14 -9.59 -2.08
CA ILE A 32 14.01 -11.02 -2.28
C ILE A 32 13.00 -11.35 -3.37
N ASP A 33 13.31 -12.33 -4.21
CA ASP A 33 12.41 -12.90 -5.20
C ASP A 33 12.70 -14.38 -5.41
N ILE A 34 11.74 -15.11 -6.00
CA ILE A 34 11.91 -16.50 -6.38
C ILE A 34 12.71 -16.68 -7.68
N ILE A 35 12.79 -15.64 -8.51
CA ILE A 35 13.50 -15.67 -9.80
C ILE A 35 14.99 -15.47 -9.53
N GLU A 36 15.77 -16.53 -9.79
CA GLU A 36 17.21 -16.49 -9.59
C GLU A 36 17.88 -15.39 -10.45
N GLY A 37 18.83 -14.69 -9.86
CA GLY A 37 19.57 -13.59 -10.48
C GLY A 37 18.83 -12.26 -10.56
N MET A 38 17.49 -12.25 -10.60
CA MET A 38 16.74 -11.01 -10.74
C MET A 38 16.88 -10.07 -9.54
N PRO A 39 16.68 -10.50 -8.28
CA PRO A 39 16.89 -9.60 -7.15
C PRO A 39 18.35 -9.18 -6.99
N GLN A 40 19.30 -10.08 -7.27
CA GLN A 40 20.73 -9.79 -7.22
C GLN A 40 21.13 -8.70 -8.23
N GLY A 41 20.70 -8.84 -9.48
CA GLY A 41 20.98 -7.85 -10.54
C GLY A 41 20.40 -6.48 -10.19
N LYS A 42 19.12 -6.42 -9.79
CA LYS A 42 18.48 -5.16 -9.39
C LYS A 42 19.09 -4.57 -8.12
N GLY A 43 19.43 -5.40 -7.13
CA GLY A 43 20.09 -4.95 -5.91
C GLY A 43 21.46 -4.35 -6.19
N LEU A 44 22.24 -4.96 -7.09
CA LEU A 44 23.55 -4.44 -7.51
C LEU A 44 23.41 -3.10 -8.26
N ASP A 45 22.49 -3.02 -9.23
CA ASP A 45 22.22 -1.78 -9.98
C ASP A 45 21.85 -0.61 -9.07
N ILE A 46 20.98 -0.86 -8.05
CA ILE A 46 20.66 0.14 -7.03
C ILE A 46 21.90 0.51 -6.22
N MET A 47 22.73 -0.47 -5.81
CA MET A 47 23.96 -0.20 -5.08
C MET A 47 24.96 0.63 -5.89
N GLU A 48 25.03 0.44 -7.21
CA GLU A 48 25.89 1.25 -8.10
C GLU A 48 25.35 2.69 -8.25
N ALA A 49 24.06 2.93 -8.02
CA ALA A 49 23.49 4.27 -7.99
C ALA A 49 23.77 5.02 -6.67
N THR A 50 23.94 4.33 -5.55
CA THR A 50 24.08 4.97 -4.22
C THR A 50 25.22 6.00 -4.12
N PRO A 51 26.41 5.82 -4.74
CA PRO A 51 27.47 6.83 -4.70
C PRO A 51 27.08 8.14 -5.39
N VAL A 52 26.19 8.08 -6.39
CA VAL A 52 25.70 9.25 -7.12
C VAL A 52 24.59 9.95 -6.34
N GLU A 53 23.71 9.17 -5.71
CA GLU A 53 22.62 9.64 -4.86
C GLU A 53 23.11 10.16 -3.49
N GLY A 54 24.34 9.83 -3.09
CA GLY A 54 24.90 10.21 -1.81
C GLY A 54 24.31 9.41 -0.64
N SER A 55 23.98 8.14 -0.86
CA SER A 55 23.40 7.25 0.14
C SER A 55 24.35 6.16 0.57
N ASP A 56 24.45 5.91 1.89
CA ASP A 56 25.21 4.82 2.48
C ASP A 56 24.36 3.57 2.79
N SER A 57 23.08 3.55 2.42
CA SER A 57 22.20 2.38 2.60
C SER A 57 22.64 1.22 1.72
N ARG A 58 22.65 0.02 2.28
CA ARG A 58 22.99 -1.21 1.55
C ARG A 58 21.73 -1.86 0.97
N VAL A 59 21.83 -2.35 -0.28
CA VAL A 59 20.78 -3.13 -0.93
C VAL A 59 21.33 -4.50 -1.32
N ILE A 60 20.74 -5.55 -0.78
CA ILE A 60 21.15 -6.94 -1.05
C ILE A 60 20.00 -7.63 -1.79
N GLY A 61 20.31 -8.16 -2.98
CA GLY A 61 19.39 -9.06 -3.69
C GLY A 61 19.63 -10.51 -3.31
N THR A 62 18.58 -11.28 -3.04
CA THR A 62 18.71 -12.68 -2.62
C THR A 62 17.51 -13.53 -3.05
N ASN A 63 17.71 -14.87 -3.08
CA ASN A 63 16.64 -15.85 -3.19
C ASN A 63 16.47 -16.68 -1.89
N ASP A 64 17.26 -16.39 -0.85
CA ASP A 64 17.18 -17.10 0.44
C ASP A 64 16.56 -16.19 1.53
N TYR A 65 15.46 -16.66 2.10
CA TYR A 65 14.79 -15.97 3.21
C TYR A 65 15.64 -15.83 4.48
N LYS A 66 16.74 -16.58 4.64
CA LYS A 66 17.66 -16.41 5.77
C LYS A 66 18.25 -15.00 5.82
N ASP A 67 18.51 -14.39 4.67
CA ASP A 67 19.05 -13.04 4.58
C ASP A 67 18.06 -11.97 5.10
N THR A 68 16.77 -12.29 5.11
CA THR A 68 15.72 -11.40 5.62
C THR A 68 15.63 -11.38 7.14
N ALA A 69 16.36 -12.26 7.84
CA ALA A 69 16.25 -12.42 9.28
C ALA A 69 16.47 -11.12 10.04
N GLY A 70 15.60 -10.85 11.01
CA GLY A 70 15.70 -9.67 11.89
C GLY A 70 15.31 -8.35 11.22
N SER A 71 14.51 -8.38 10.13
CA SER A 71 13.95 -7.16 9.53
C SER A 71 12.95 -6.49 10.48
N GLU A 72 13.00 -5.16 10.56
CA GLU A 72 12.00 -4.35 11.29
C GLU A 72 10.67 -4.27 10.52
N ILE A 73 10.76 -4.21 9.20
CA ILE A 73 9.59 -4.20 8.31
C ILE A 73 9.81 -5.23 7.21
N VAL A 74 8.78 -6.02 6.91
CA VAL A 74 8.72 -6.87 5.72
C VAL A 74 7.56 -6.40 4.86
N ILE A 75 7.86 -6.06 3.60
CA ILE A 75 6.88 -5.53 2.66
C ILE A 75 6.63 -6.57 1.59
N ILE A 76 5.39 -7.00 1.45
CA ILE A 76 4.98 -8.04 0.48
C ILE A 76 4.43 -7.35 -0.75
N THR A 77 5.23 -7.29 -1.81
CA THR A 77 4.83 -6.80 -3.15
C THR A 77 4.67 -7.96 -4.14
N ALA A 78 5.02 -9.18 -3.71
CA ALA A 78 4.95 -10.38 -4.52
C ALA A 78 3.50 -10.72 -4.88
N GLY A 79 3.31 -11.13 -6.12
CA GLY A 79 2.01 -11.48 -6.68
C GLY A 79 2.04 -11.36 -8.19
N ILE A 80 1.01 -11.88 -8.84
CA ILE A 80 0.85 -11.75 -10.28
C ILE A 80 -0.23 -10.72 -10.61
N ALA A 81 -0.05 -10.02 -11.73
CA ALA A 81 -1.12 -9.22 -12.31
C ALA A 81 -2.10 -10.13 -13.07
N ARG A 82 -3.35 -9.68 -13.22
CA ARG A 82 -4.35 -10.40 -14.00
C ARG A 82 -3.90 -10.55 -15.45
N LYS A 83 -3.88 -11.79 -15.92
CA LYS A 83 -3.53 -12.11 -17.32
C LYS A 83 -4.80 -12.24 -18.17
N PRO A 84 -4.73 -12.03 -19.50
CA PRO A 84 -5.84 -12.33 -20.39
C PRO A 84 -6.33 -13.77 -20.21
N GLY A 85 -7.66 -13.96 -20.11
CA GLY A 85 -8.28 -15.26 -19.88
C GLY A 85 -8.31 -15.75 -18.42
N MET A 86 -7.66 -15.07 -17.50
CA MET A 86 -7.70 -15.41 -16.06
C MET A 86 -8.97 -14.87 -15.43
N SER A 87 -9.70 -15.72 -14.70
CA SER A 87 -10.85 -15.29 -13.91
C SER A 87 -10.40 -14.46 -12.68
N ARG A 88 -11.37 -13.81 -12.04
CA ARG A 88 -11.11 -13.06 -10.79
C ARG A 88 -10.72 -14.01 -9.65
N ASP A 89 -11.34 -15.17 -9.61
CA ASP A 89 -11.11 -16.18 -8.58
C ASP A 89 -9.75 -16.87 -8.77
N ASP A 90 -9.32 -17.13 -10.02
CA ASP A 90 -8.00 -17.68 -10.31
C ASP A 90 -6.89 -16.74 -9.84
N LEU A 91 -7.05 -15.44 -10.09
CA LEU A 91 -6.12 -14.42 -9.61
C LEU A 91 -6.07 -14.38 -8.08
N LEU A 92 -7.24 -14.37 -7.44
CA LEU A 92 -7.36 -14.36 -5.99
C LEU A 92 -6.67 -15.57 -5.37
N ASN A 93 -6.96 -16.78 -5.86
CA ASN A 93 -6.40 -18.02 -5.36
C ASN A 93 -4.87 -18.09 -5.57
N THR A 94 -4.39 -17.65 -6.74
CA THR A 94 -2.95 -17.62 -7.02
C THR A 94 -2.23 -16.67 -6.07
N ASN A 95 -2.71 -15.44 -5.93
CA ASN A 95 -2.09 -14.46 -5.04
C ASN A 95 -2.25 -14.83 -3.57
N TYR A 96 -3.33 -15.50 -3.18
CA TYR A 96 -3.48 -16.09 -1.85
C TYR A 96 -2.31 -17.02 -1.50
N GLN A 97 -1.98 -17.98 -2.37
CA GLN A 97 -0.87 -18.93 -2.12
C GLN A 97 0.48 -18.20 -2.06
N ILE A 98 0.70 -17.25 -2.94
CA ILE A 98 1.95 -16.45 -2.95
C ILE A 98 2.09 -15.67 -1.64
N VAL A 99 1.08 -14.89 -1.25
CA VAL A 99 1.13 -14.05 -0.04
C VAL A 99 1.20 -14.92 1.22
N LYS A 100 0.50 -16.06 1.26
CA LYS A 100 0.61 -17.04 2.34
C LYS A 100 2.06 -17.49 2.53
N THR A 101 2.69 -17.99 1.47
CA THR A 101 4.09 -18.47 1.53
C THR A 101 5.06 -17.35 1.93
N CYS A 102 4.90 -16.14 1.38
CA CYS A 102 5.71 -15.00 1.75
C CYS A 102 5.55 -14.63 3.24
N THR A 103 4.31 -14.68 3.74
CA THR A 103 3.99 -14.37 5.13
C THR A 103 4.55 -15.41 6.10
N GLU A 104 4.43 -16.71 5.80
CA GLU A 104 5.01 -17.79 6.59
C GLU A 104 6.52 -17.64 6.76
N ASN A 105 7.22 -17.34 5.66
CA ASN A 105 8.65 -17.10 5.69
C ASN A 105 9.01 -15.81 6.45
N ALA A 106 8.27 -14.72 6.25
CA ALA A 106 8.47 -13.47 6.98
C ALA A 106 8.30 -13.67 8.49
N ALA A 107 7.25 -14.36 8.91
CA ALA A 107 6.98 -14.66 10.33
C ALA A 107 8.08 -15.55 10.94
N LYS A 108 8.59 -16.51 10.18
CA LYS A 108 9.67 -17.39 10.62
C LYS A 108 11.00 -16.67 10.83
N HIS A 109 11.40 -15.81 9.90
CA HIS A 109 12.73 -15.17 9.90
C HIS A 109 12.75 -13.80 10.58
N SER A 110 11.60 -13.13 10.67
CA SER A 110 11.46 -11.80 11.28
C SER A 110 10.20 -11.74 12.16
N PRO A 111 10.13 -12.50 13.28
CA PRO A 111 8.92 -12.66 14.10
C PRO A 111 8.46 -11.36 14.78
N ASN A 112 9.33 -10.37 14.88
CA ASN A 112 9.02 -9.08 15.46
C ASN A 112 8.75 -7.99 14.41
N ALA A 113 8.80 -8.31 13.12
CA ALA A 113 8.59 -7.36 12.04
C ALA A 113 7.17 -6.78 12.01
N ILE A 114 7.05 -5.63 11.35
CA ILE A 114 5.80 -5.13 10.83
C ILE A 114 5.63 -5.67 9.42
N LEU A 115 4.45 -6.19 9.09
CA LEU A 115 4.09 -6.66 7.75
C LEU A 115 3.28 -5.58 7.04
N MET A 116 3.82 -5.07 5.93
CA MET A 116 3.11 -4.17 5.01
C MET A 116 2.76 -4.94 3.73
N VAL A 117 1.48 -4.96 3.39
CA VAL A 117 1.00 -5.64 2.18
C VAL A 117 0.77 -4.63 1.07
N VAL A 118 1.23 -4.95 -0.13
CA VAL A 118 1.04 -4.17 -1.37
C VAL A 118 0.38 -5.03 -2.46
N SER A 119 0.45 -6.36 -2.30
CA SER A 119 -0.11 -7.34 -3.24
C SER A 119 -1.63 -7.23 -3.34
N ASN A 120 -2.15 -7.44 -4.56
CA ASN A 120 -3.59 -7.36 -4.85
C ASN A 120 -4.25 -8.77 -4.98
N PRO A 121 -5.54 -8.89 -4.66
CA PRO A 121 -6.45 -7.88 -4.10
C PRO A 121 -6.06 -7.48 -2.67
N LEU A 122 -5.72 -6.21 -2.47
CA LEU A 122 -4.99 -5.75 -1.29
C LEU A 122 -5.65 -6.12 0.04
N ASP A 123 -6.92 -5.76 0.20
CA ASP A 123 -7.62 -5.94 1.48
C ASP A 123 -7.74 -7.42 1.85
N ALA A 124 -8.01 -8.27 0.86
CA ALA A 124 -8.03 -9.71 1.03
C ALA A 124 -6.64 -10.28 1.37
N MET A 125 -5.58 -9.77 0.74
CA MET A 125 -4.21 -10.20 1.02
C MET A 125 -3.72 -9.73 2.41
N CYS A 126 -4.20 -8.58 2.92
CA CYS A 126 -3.98 -8.17 4.32
C CYS A 126 -4.61 -9.17 5.30
N GLN A 127 -5.83 -9.64 5.00
CA GLN A 127 -6.50 -10.66 5.80
C GLN A 127 -5.70 -11.98 5.83
N VAL A 128 -5.15 -12.40 4.68
CA VAL A 128 -4.25 -13.57 4.59
C VAL A 128 -3.02 -13.36 5.46
N ALA A 129 -2.32 -12.24 5.28
CA ALA A 129 -1.10 -11.96 6.03
C ALA A 129 -1.34 -11.94 7.54
N PHE A 130 -2.46 -11.38 7.99
CA PHE A 130 -2.85 -11.36 9.39
C PHE A 130 -3.10 -12.76 9.95
N LYS A 131 -3.94 -13.56 9.27
CA LYS A 131 -4.30 -14.90 9.70
C LYS A 131 -3.09 -15.85 9.72
N VAL A 132 -2.25 -15.77 8.70
CA VAL A 132 -1.10 -16.67 8.53
C VAL A 132 0.05 -16.31 9.47
N SER A 133 0.35 -15.04 9.67
CA SER A 133 1.45 -14.61 10.54
C SER A 133 1.16 -14.83 12.03
N GLY A 134 -0.10 -14.75 12.45
CA GLY A 134 -0.47 -14.68 13.85
C GLY A 134 0.03 -13.42 14.57
N PHE A 135 0.48 -12.42 13.81
CA PHE A 135 0.99 -11.15 14.38
C PHE A 135 -0.16 -10.31 14.95
N PRO A 136 0.11 -9.47 15.95
CA PRO A 136 -0.87 -8.49 16.42
C PRO A 136 -1.37 -7.61 15.28
N LYS A 137 -2.67 -7.30 15.23
CA LYS A 137 -3.31 -6.50 14.16
C LYS A 137 -2.58 -5.18 13.86
N ARG A 138 -2.00 -4.54 14.89
CA ARG A 138 -1.23 -3.30 14.72
C ARG A 138 0.02 -3.46 13.86
N ARG A 139 0.55 -4.67 13.74
CA ARG A 139 1.76 -4.98 12.95
C ARG A 139 1.46 -5.52 11.56
N VAL A 140 0.20 -5.62 11.16
CA VAL A 140 -0.19 -6.07 9.80
C VAL A 140 -1.14 -5.05 9.21
N PHE A 141 -0.76 -4.44 8.10
CA PHE A 141 -1.59 -3.45 7.39
C PHE A 141 -1.16 -3.33 5.93
N GLY A 142 -1.99 -2.67 5.12
CA GLY A 142 -1.77 -2.58 3.69
C GLY A 142 -1.71 -1.15 3.15
N MET A 143 -0.99 -1.00 2.03
CA MET A 143 -0.91 0.23 1.26
C MET A 143 -2.13 0.31 0.33
N ALA A 144 -3.10 1.15 0.70
CA ALA A 144 -4.38 1.32 -0.01
C ALA A 144 -4.63 2.80 -0.34
N GLY A 145 -5.40 3.45 0.51
CA GLY A 145 -5.82 4.82 0.35
C GLY A 145 -4.69 5.84 0.28
N VAL A 146 -3.48 5.53 0.75
CA VAL A 146 -2.29 6.40 0.58
C VAL A 146 -2.04 6.64 -0.90
N LEU A 147 -2.07 5.59 -1.74
CA LEU A 147 -1.93 5.69 -3.19
C LEU A 147 -3.14 6.39 -3.82
N ASP A 148 -4.35 6.01 -3.42
CA ASP A 148 -5.58 6.53 -4.00
C ASP A 148 -5.76 8.02 -3.66
N SER A 149 -5.39 8.42 -2.44
CA SER A 149 -5.34 9.82 -2.02
C SER A 149 -4.25 10.61 -2.77
N ALA A 150 -3.09 10.01 -3.05
CA ALA A 150 -2.06 10.65 -3.86
C ALA A 150 -2.54 10.93 -5.29
N ARG A 151 -3.29 10.01 -5.90
CA ARG A 151 -3.94 10.23 -7.21
C ARG A 151 -4.92 11.40 -7.13
N MET A 152 -5.80 11.41 -6.13
CA MET A 152 -6.78 12.48 -5.94
C MET A 152 -6.10 13.84 -5.73
N ARG A 153 -5.05 13.91 -4.90
CA ARG A 153 -4.23 15.12 -4.70
C ARG A 153 -3.66 15.63 -6.02
N THR A 154 -3.11 14.72 -6.84
CA THR A 154 -2.56 15.07 -8.14
C THR A 154 -3.62 15.68 -9.05
N PHE A 155 -4.81 15.07 -9.14
CA PHE A 155 -5.87 15.57 -10.01
C PHE A 155 -6.48 16.87 -9.51
N ILE A 156 -6.60 17.08 -8.20
CA ILE A 156 -6.99 18.37 -7.61
C ILE A 156 -5.96 19.46 -7.97
N ALA A 157 -4.67 19.16 -7.79
CA ALA A 157 -3.61 20.12 -8.09
C ALA A 157 -3.55 20.50 -9.57
N MET A 158 -3.74 19.52 -10.47
CA MET A 158 -3.80 19.75 -11.92
C MET A 158 -5.00 20.62 -12.31
N GLU A 159 -6.17 20.35 -11.70
CA GLU A 159 -7.41 21.11 -11.98
C GLU A 159 -7.30 22.57 -11.57
N LEU A 160 -6.68 22.84 -10.42
CA LEU A 160 -6.57 24.19 -9.86
C LEU A 160 -5.28 24.91 -10.25
N GLY A 161 -4.33 24.23 -10.90
CA GLY A 161 -3.02 24.81 -11.24
C GLY A 161 -2.17 25.15 -10.02
N VAL A 162 -2.28 24.36 -8.92
CA VAL A 162 -1.57 24.60 -7.66
C VAL A 162 -0.52 23.51 -7.38
N SER A 163 0.40 23.78 -6.44
CA SER A 163 1.35 22.77 -5.97
C SER A 163 0.64 21.62 -5.27
N VAL A 164 1.07 20.37 -5.54
CA VAL A 164 0.61 19.18 -4.83
C VAL A 164 0.95 19.22 -3.33
N GLU A 165 1.91 20.01 -2.90
CA GLU A 165 2.25 20.19 -1.49
C GLU A 165 1.12 20.86 -0.70
N ASN A 166 0.34 21.70 -1.37
CA ASN A 166 -0.81 22.40 -0.78
C ASN A 166 -2.07 21.52 -0.74
N THR A 167 -2.08 20.34 -1.40
CA THR A 167 -3.27 19.52 -1.55
C THR A 167 -3.27 18.35 -0.55
N HIS A 168 -4.40 18.16 0.10
CA HIS A 168 -4.67 17.01 0.94
C HIS A 168 -5.94 16.31 0.43
N ALA A 169 -5.98 14.99 0.50
CA ALA A 169 -7.15 14.21 0.14
C ALA A 169 -7.25 12.96 1.01
N PHE A 170 -8.47 12.49 1.22
CA PHE A 170 -8.76 11.23 1.86
C PHE A 170 -9.58 10.33 0.94
N VAL A 171 -9.07 9.12 0.72
CA VAL A 171 -9.78 8.05 0.03
C VAL A 171 -9.79 6.83 0.95
N LEU A 172 -10.98 6.36 1.29
CA LEU A 172 -11.22 5.23 2.19
C LEU A 172 -11.73 4.01 1.40
N GLY A 173 -12.08 2.95 2.12
CA GLY A 173 -12.67 1.74 1.56
C GLY A 173 -11.66 0.76 0.99
N GLY A 174 -12.14 -0.28 0.32
CA GLY A 174 -11.31 -1.27 -0.36
C GLY A 174 -10.54 -0.66 -1.53
N HIS A 175 -9.30 -1.12 -1.72
CA HIS A 175 -8.44 -0.63 -2.78
C HIS A 175 -8.93 -1.13 -4.16
N GLY A 176 -9.27 -0.22 -5.06
CA GLY A 176 -9.77 -0.51 -6.41
C GLY A 176 -11.09 0.19 -6.70
N ASP A 177 -11.98 -0.47 -7.47
CA ASP A 177 -13.23 0.11 -7.98
C ASP A 177 -14.23 0.50 -6.87
N THR A 178 -14.05 -0.02 -5.66
CA THR A 178 -14.93 0.23 -4.51
C THR A 178 -14.39 1.27 -3.53
N MET A 179 -13.32 1.98 -3.90
CA MET A 179 -12.77 3.06 -3.06
C MET A 179 -13.80 4.16 -2.78
N VAL A 180 -13.62 4.85 -1.67
CA VAL A 180 -14.54 5.88 -1.16
C VAL A 180 -13.80 7.21 -1.05
N PRO A 181 -13.66 7.98 -2.14
CA PRO A 181 -13.10 9.32 -2.08
C PRO A 181 -13.98 10.25 -1.23
N LEU A 182 -13.36 11.11 -0.43
CA LEU A 182 -14.02 12.06 0.45
C LEU A 182 -13.71 13.50 0.06
N PRO A 183 -14.42 14.10 -0.94
CA PRO A 183 -14.19 15.49 -1.36
C PRO A 183 -14.29 16.49 -0.21
N ARG A 184 -15.20 16.26 0.71
CA ARG A 184 -15.46 17.10 1.88
C ARG A 184 -14.24 17.18 2.85
N TYR A 185 -13.41 16.15 2.86
CA TYR A 185 -12.15 16.09 3.62
C TYR A 185 -10.92 16.33 2.74
N SER A 186 -11.12 16.70 1.48
CA SER A 186 -10.03 17.02 0.57
C SER A 186 -9.88 18.53 0.47
N THR A 187 -8.67 19.05 0.64
CA THR A 187 -8.44 20.48 0.81
C THR A 187 -7.24 20.96 0.00
N VAL A 188 -7.24 22.28 -0.29
CA VAL A 188 -6.05 23.00 -0.75
C VAL A 188 -5.73 24.04 0.33
N SER A 189 -4.56 23.92 0.97
CA SER A 189 -4.14 24.78 2.08
C SER A 189 -5.21 24.94 3.17
N GLY A 190 -5.94 23.86 3.48
CA GLY A 190 -6.99 23.83 4.48
C GLY A 190 -8.39 24.23 3.99
N VAL A 191 -8.53 24.80 2.77
CA VAL A 191 -9.84 25.11 2.19
C VAL A 191 -10.41 23.87 1.51
N PRO A 192 -11.62 23.42 1.86
CA PRO A 192 -12.26 22.27 1.22
C PRO A 192 -12.42 22.49 -0.28
N ILE A 193 -12.16 21.45 -1.08
CA ILE A 193 -12.33 21.54 -2.54
C ILE A 193 -13.78 21.79 -2.95
N THR A 194 -14.73 21.48 -2.09
CA THR A 194 -16.17 21.79 -2.27
C THR A 194 -16.49 23.29 -2.29
N GLU A 195 -15.57 24.13 -1.79
CA GLU A 195 -15.66 25.59 -1.85
C GLU A 195 -14.87 26.17 -3.02
N LEU A 196 -13.96 25.38 -3.62
CA LEU A 196 -13.05 25.83 -4.68
C LEU A 196 -13.48 25.39 -6.08
N LEU A 197 -14.23 24.30 -6.19
CA LEU A 197 -14.60 23.71 -7.46
C LEU A 197 -16.12 23.43 -7.54
N PRO A 198 -16.71 23.58 -8.72
CA PRO A 198 -18.09 23.19 -8.93
C PRO A 198 -18.27 21.66 -8.87
N ALA A 199 -19.48 21.20 -8.56
CA ALA A 199 -19.79 19.82 -8.28
C ALA A 199 -19.40 18.85 -9.43
N ASP A 200 -19.61 19.24 -10.67
CA ASP A 200 -19.29 18.44 -11.86
C ASP A 200 -17.77 18.20 -12.00
N ARG A 201 -16.94 19.19 -11.65
CA ARG A 201 -15.48 19.04 -11.66
C ARG A 201 -14.98 18.13 -10.53
N ILE A 202 -15.60 18.22 -9.35
CA ILE A 202 -15.33 17.32 -8.24
C ILE A 202 -15.69 15.89 -8.62
N GLU A 203 -16.84 15.67 -9.22
CA GLU A 203 -17.28 14.34 -9.69
C GLU A 203 -16.32 13.77 -10.74
N ALA A 204 -15.85 14.57 -11.67
CA ALA A 204 -14.84 14.19 -12.66
C ALA A 204 -13.51 13.76 -12.00
N ILE A 205 -13.04 14.49 -10.99
CA ILE A 205 -11.83 14.15 -10.21
C ILE A 205 -12.04 12.83 -9.47
N VAL A 206 -13.17 12.65 -8.80
CA VAL A 206 -13.51 11.43 -8.06
C VAL A 206 -13.51 10.22 -9.00
N LYS A 207 -14.18 10.33 -10.15
CA LYS A 207 -14.25 9.28 -11.16
C LYS A 207 -12.86 8.93 -11.72
N ARG A 208 -12.05 9.95 -12.03
CA ARG A 208 -10.68 9.74 -12.51
C ARG A 208 -9.78 9.11 -11.46
N THR A 209 -9.97 9.47 -10.19
CA THR A 209 -9.23 8.85 -9.06
C THR A 209 -9.51 7.36 -8.98
N ALA A 210 -10.76 6.95 -9.05
CA ALA A 210 -11.16 5.55 -9.04
C ALA A 210 -10.62 4.80 -10.26
N GLY A 211 -10.61 5.43 -11.43
CA GLY A 211 -10.09 4.87 -12.69
C GLY A 211 -8.57 5.00 -12.88
N GLY A 212 -7.83 5.65 -11.98
CA GLY A 212 -6.44 6.04 -12.20
C GLY A 212 -5.48 4.87 -12.47
N GLY A 213 -5.71 3.71 -11.87
CA GLY A 213 -4.95 2.50 -12.17
C GLY A 213 -5.19 1.99 -13.59
N ALA A 214 -6.44 1.93 -14.01
CA ALA A 214 -6.84 1.51 -15.35
C ALA A 214 -6.36 2.49 -16.43
N GLU A 215 -6.41 3.79 -16.16
CA GLU A 215 -5.87 4.84 -17.06
C GLU A 215 -4.38 4.58 -17.35
N ILE A 216 -3.58 4.31 -16.33
CA ILE A 216 -2.14 4.02 -16.50
C ILE A 216 -1.92 2.73 -17.30
N VAL A 217 -2.65 1.66 -16.99
CA VAL A 217 -2.56 0.38 -17.73
C VAL A 217 -2.91 0.58 -19.21
N SER A 218 -3.94 1.36 -19.50
CA SER A 218 -4.37 1.65 -20.89
C SER A 218 -3.30 2.42 -21.67
N LEU A 219 -2.56 3.30 -21.02
CA LEU A 219 -1.47 4.08 -21.63
C LEU A 219 -0.20 3.25 -21.82
N LEU A 220 0.19 2.46 -20.81
CA LEU A 220 1.40 1.65 -20.85
C LEU A 220 1.29 0.44 -21.80
N LYS A 221 0.08 -0.04 -22.08
CA LYS A 221 -0.21 -1.27 -22.85
C LYS A 221 0.30 -2.56 -22.20
N THR A 222 1.43 -2.51 -21.50
CA THR A 222 2.02 -3.62 -20.76
C THR A 222 2.40 -3.17 -19.33
N GLY A 223 2.15 -4.02 -18.33
CA GLY A 223 2.46 -3.70 -16.94
C GLY A 223 1.37 -2.87 -16.24
N SER A 224 1.71 -2.27 -15.13
CA SER A 224 0.84 -1.45 -14.28
C SER A 224 1.63 -0.32 -13.61
N ALA A 225 0.95 0.57 -12.90
CA ALA A 225 1.60 1.60 -12.10
C ALA A 225 2.58 0.99 -11.10
N TYR A 226 3.76 1.56 -10.95
CA TYR A 226 4.76 1.14 -9.95
C TYR A 226 5.48 2.31 -9.26
N TYR A 227 5.59 3.47 -9.89
CA TYR A 227 6.20 4.65 -9.26
C TYR A 227 5.38 5.17 -8.07
N ALA A 228 4.08 5.36 -8.25
CA ALA A 228 3.20 5.86 -7.20
C ALA A 228 2.96 4.85 -6.07
N PRO A 229 2.73 3.55 -6.33
CA PRO A 229 2.66 2.55 -5.26
C PRO A 229 3.94 2.48 -4.43
N SER A 230 5.11 2.50 -5.07
CA SER A 230 6.41 2.48 -4.38
C SER A 230 6.61 3.73 -3.53
N ALA A 231 6.23 4.91 -4.04
CA ALA A 231 6.32 6.16 -3.29
C ALA A 231 5.39 6.16 -2.06
N SER A 232 4.16 5.68 -2.23
CA SER A 232 3.17 5.56 -1.15
C SER A 232 3.64 4.60 -0.06
N THR A 233 4.19 3.46 -0.46
CA THR A 233 4.76 2.49 0.50
C THR A 233 5.99 3.05 1.21
N ALA A 234 6.89 3.74 0.50
CA ALA A 234 8.07 4.39 1.11
C ALA A 234 7.67 5.49 2.11
N GLU A 235 6.55 6.19 1.89
CA GLU A 235 5.99 7.12 2.86
C GLU A 235 5.56 6.43 4.15
N MET A 236 4.88 5.27 4.04
CA MET A 236 4.47 4.45 5.19
C MET A 236 5.69 3.90 5.93
N VAL A 237 6.70 3.40 5.21
CA VAL A 237 7.98 2.95 5.80
C VAL A 237 8.64 4.08 6.59
N ALA A 238 8.74 5.27 6.01
CA ALA A 238 9.32 6.43 6.68
C ALA A 238 8.49 6.86 7.92
N ALA A 239 7.17 6.73 7.87
CA ALA A 239 6.31 7.03 9.01
C ALA A 239 6.59 6.09 10.19
N VAL A 240 6.78 4.80 9.93
CA VAL A 240 7.11 3.79 10.94
C VAL A 240 8.54 3.95 11.45
N LEU A 241 9.54 3.92 10.55
CA LEU A 241 10.95 3.93 10.95
C LEU A 241 11.36 5.22 11.67
N LYS A 242 10.76 6.36 11.34
CA LYS A 242 11.02 7.66 11.96
C LYS A 242 10.03 8.02 13.07
N ASP A 243 9.17 7.09 13.47
CA ASP A 243 8.12 7.28 14.51
C ASP A 243 7.33 8.59 14.34
N LYS A 244 6.81 8.81 13.12
CA LYS A 244 6.25 10.12 12.76
C LYS A 244 4.83 10.36 13.27
N HIS A 245 4.15 9.37 13.80
CA HIS A 245 2.73 9.42 14.19
C HIS A 245 1.83 9.96 13.07
N LYS A 246 2.16 9.61 11.81
CA LYS A 246 1.52 10.18 10.64
C LYS A 246 0.16 9.53 10.41
N VAL A 247 -0.87 10.35 10.19
CA VAL A 247 -2.21 9.86 9.85
C VAL A 247 -2.30 9.67 8.35
N LEU A 248 -2.47 8.41 7.93
CA LEU A 248 -2.56 8.00 6.53
C LEU A 248 -3.75 7.05 6.32
N PRO A 249 -4.43 7.09 5.18
CA PRO A 249 -5.47 6.10 4.87
C PRO A 249 -4.81 4.76 4.49
N CYS A 250 -4.80 3.84 5.45
CA CYS A 250 -4.22 2.50 5.31
C CYS A 250 -5.29 1.42 5.42
N CYS A 251 -5.04 0.26 4.81
CA CYS A 251 -5.87 -0.93 5.00
C CYS A 251 -5.55 -1.54 6.36
N CYS A 252 -6.51 -1.47 7.31
CA CYS A 252 -6.37 -1.89 8.69
C CYS A 252 -7.45 -2.90 9.09
N TYR A 253 -7.13 -3.77 10.05
CA TYR A 253 -8.12 -4.65 10.66
C TYR A 253 -9.04 -3.87 11.60
N LEU A 254 -10.35 -3.96 11.34
CA LEU A 254 -11.38 -3.27 12.10
C LEU A 254 -12.07 -4.22 13.09
N GLU A 255 -12.31 -3.73 14.30
CA GLU A 255 -12.99 -4.47 15.39
C GLU A 255 -14.28 -3.77 15.85
N GLY A 256 -14.84 -2.91 15.01
CA GLY A 256 -16.06 -2.15 15.27
C GLY A 256 -16.01 -0.72 14.77
N GLU A 257 -14.82 -0.22 14.47
CA GLU A 257 -14.63 1.11 13.91
C GLU A 257 -15.44 1.25 12.61
N PHE A 258 -16.08 2.39 12.43
CA PHE A 258 -17.04 2.67 11.34
C PHE A 258 -18.21 1.67 11.25
N GLY A 259 -18.47 0.86 12.30
CA GLY A 259 -19.47 -0.20 12.30
C GLY A 259 -19.06 -1.47 11.55
N ILE A 260 -17.78 -1.63 11.22
CA ILE A 260 -17.22 -2.78 10.47
C ILE A 260 -16.39 -3.63 11.45
N LYS A 261 -16.58 -4.97 11.41
CA LYS A 261 -15.85 -5.91 12.27
C LYS A 261 -15.19 -7.03 11.45
N ASP A 262 -14.07 -7.53 12.00
CA ASP A 262 -13.36 -8.72 11.55
C ASP A 262 -12.91 -8.66 10.09
N LEU A 263 -12.57 -7.46 9.61
CA LEU A 263 -12.26 -7.22 8.21
C LEU A 263 -11.17 -6.15 8.04
N TYR A 264 -10.33 -6.33 7.04
CA TYR A 264 -9.39 -5.32 6.57
C TYR A 264 -10.07 -4.35 5.60
N VAL A 265 -10.04 -3.06 5.91
CA VAL A 265 -10.61 -1.99 5.07
C VAL A 265 -9.75 -0.74 5.18
N GLY A 266 -9.65 0.04 4.11
CA GLY A 266 -8.94 1.32 4.07
C GLY A 266 -9.61 2.39 4.93
N VAL A 267 -8.94 2.85 5.98
CA VAL A 267 -9.41 3.85 6.94
C VAL A 267 -8.27 4.78 7.38
N PRO A 268 -8.56 5.98 7.93
CA PRO A 268 -7.52 6.84 8.47
C PRO A 268 -6.87 6.19 9.68
N ALA A 269 -5.57 5.95 9.59
CA ALA A 269 -4.80 5.29 10.64
C ALA A 269 -3.53 6.07 10.97
N GLN A 270 -3.19 6.14 12.24
CA GLN A 270 -1.95 6.74 12.72
C GLN A 270 -0.85 5.68 12.72
N LEU A 271 0.24 5.97 12.02
CA LEU A 271 1.42 5.13 11.88
C LEU A 271 2.57 5.67 12.73
N GLY A 272 3.08 4.83 13.61
CA GLY A 272 4.30 5.08 14.39
C GLY A 272 5.19 3.84 14.45
N ALA A 273 6.19 3.84 15.33
CA ALA A 273 7.21 2.79 15.42
C ALA A 273 6.65 1.39 15.71
N VAL A 274 5.48 1.29 16.30
CA VAL A 274 4.81 0.01 16.61
C VAL A 274 3.86 -0.48 15.53
N GLY A 275 3.77 0.24 14.41
CA GLY A 275 2.81 0.03 13.32
C GLY A 275 1.56 0.92 13.48
N ILE A 276 0.37 0.33 13.38
CA ILE A 276 -0.89 1.07 13.61
C ILE A 276 -1.06 1.35 15.11
N GLU A 277 -1.08 2.63 15.46
CA GLU A 277 -1.26 3.09 16.84
C GLU A 277 -2.73 3.36 17.15
N LYS A 278 -3.45 3.93 16.17
CA LYS A 278 -4.84 4.34 16.33
C LYS A 278 -5.53 4.42 14.97
N ILE A 279 -6.79 4.02 14.93
CA ILE A 279 -7.71 4.32 13.83
C ILE A 279 -8.48 5.59 14.20
N TRP A 280 -8.53 6.55 13.27
CA TRP A 280 -9.22 7.81 13.44
C TRP A 280 -10.63 7.70 12.82
N GLU A 281 -11.65 7.51 13.64
CA GLU A 281 -13.03 7.54 13.19
C GLU A 281 -13.47 8.98 12.90
N ILE A 282 -13.40 9.35 11.61
CA ILE A 282 -13.90 10.63 11.14
C ILE A 282 -15.42 10.57 10.92
N LYS A 283 -16.09 11.69 11.04
CA LYS A 283 -17.54 11.77 10.85
C LYS A 283 -17.89 11.63 9.37
N LEU A 284 -18.55 10.55 9.01
CA LEU A 284 -19.09 10.30 7.68
C LEU A 284 -20.56 10.72 7.59
N THR A 285 -20.98 11.19 6.43
CA THR A 285 -22.41 11.31 6.10
C THR A 285 -23.02 9.92 5.95
N ASP A 286 -24.34 9.81 5.98
CA ASP A 286 -25.03 8.53 5.81
C ASP A 286 -24.72 7.89 4.45
N GLN A 287 -24.59 8.70 3.40
CA GLN A 287 -24.20 8.24 2.07
C GLN A 287 -22.75 7.74 2.02
N GLU A 288 -21.78 8.48 2.60
CA GLU A 288 -20.39 8.07 2.69
C GLU A 288 -20.26 6.77 3.48
N ARG A 289 -20.98 6.66 4.61
CA ARG A 289 -21.03 5.45 5.44
C ARG A 289 -21.59 4.27 4.66
N ALA A 290 -22.72 4.44 3.97
CA ALA A 290 -23.33 3.39 3.15
C ALA A 290 -22.37 2.93 2.04
N THR A 291 -21.64 3.86 1.41
CA THR A 291 -20.64 3.53 0.40
C THR A 291 -19.46 2.76 1.00
N LEU A 292 -18.98 3.14 2.20
CA LEU A 292 -17.92 2.43 2.90
C LEU A 292 -18.35 1.01 3.28
N HIS A 293 -19.57 0.81 3.76
CA HIS A 293 -20.11 -0.51 4.07
C HIS A 293 -20.23 -1.38 2.82
N LYS A 294 -20.71 -0.84 1.71
CA LYS A 294 -20.74 -1.56 0.42
C LYS A 294 -19.35 -1.96 -0.04
N SER A 295 -18.35 -1.10 0.16
CA SER A 295 -16.95 -1.40 -0.12
C SER A 295 -16.43 -2.54 0.76
N ALA A 296 -16.75 -2.51 2.06
CA ALA A 296 -16.40 -3.56 3.00
C ALA A 296 -17.07 -4.91 2.64
N ASP A 297 -18.32 -4.89 2.18
CA ASP A 297 -19.01 -6.11 1.76
C ASP A 297 -18.33 -6.76 0.54
N ALA A 298 -17.85 -5.98 -0.40
CA ALA A 298 -17.08 -6.49 -1.54
C ALA A 298 -15.76 -7.17 -1.08
N VAL A 299 -15.08 -6.61 -0.07
CA VAL A 299 -13.91 -7.25 0.53
C VAL A 299 -14.29 -8.54 1.26
N ARG A 300 -15.39 -8.54 2.02
CA ARG A 300 -15.90 -9.72 2.73
C ARG A 300 -16.21 -10.88 1.78
N GLU A 301 -16.77 -10.58 0.62
CA GLU A 301 -17.00 -11.56 -0.44
C GLU A 301 -15.68 -12.22 -0.88
N LEU A 302 -14.64 -11.44 -1.18
CA LEU A 302 -13.32 -11.97 -1.54
C LEU A 302 -12.72 -12.86 -0.43
N VAL A 303 -12.82 -12.43 0.82
CA VAL A 303 -12.33 -13.19 1.97
C VAL A 303 -13.08 -14.51 2.12
N SER A 304 -14.39 -14.54 1.88
CA SER A 304 -15.20 -15.76 1.97
C SER A 304 -14.82 -16.82 0.95
N ILE A 305 -14.39 -16.41 -0.25
CA ILE A 305 -13.94 -17.33 -1.32
C ILE A 305 -12.64 -18.06 -0.91
N MET A 306 -11.75 -17.38 -0.18
CA MET A 306 -10.45 -17.94 0.21
C MET A 306 -10.52 -18.99 1.33
N LYS A 307 -11.64 -19.11 2.05
CA LYS A 307 -11.84 -20.07 3.17
C LYS A 307 -10.69 -20.01 4.21
N LEU A 308 -10.36 -18.81 4.66
CA LEU A 308 -9.29 -18.50 5.63
C LEU A 308 -9.60 -18.98 7.05
#